data_6a2ec1e7eda1ebcca1589271223134b9
#
_entry.id   6a2ec1e7eda1ebcca1589271223134b9
#
_cell.length_a   1.000
_cell.length_b   1.000
_cell.length_c   1.000
_cell.angle_alpha   90.00
_cell.angle_beta   90.00
_cell.angle_gamma   90.00
#
_symmetry.space_group_name_H-M   'P 1'
#
loop_
_entity.id
_entity.type
_entity.pdbx_description
1 polymer ?
#
loop_
_entity_poly.entity_id
_entity_poly.type
_entity_poly.pdbx_seq_one_letter_code
_entity_poly.pdbx_strand_id
1 'polypeptide(L)'
;MQRAPDLSLLLLSGGSLVGQNIVQALGARRRHVRLLATNSVPDEPSLQAFDEVLLVPATRTDELALHQALQPWLSAKSPLLVIPCRDDDTVFLAGLQNSAHLGKGCTLLVGAPEPAQAMRDKWLSWELAQRHDLPFAPTLVPLEADRIDAFVARWGFPLLVKPRSGFASQGVRVLLDQRQLAAWAGRDDVVVQRYLGPAQGPEAYVDDLSRQGIPLFHSFETVKQSIQVLIAPDGSVQGTCCTLHRMRNGMSMLVEPDPDPDAPTLGLRCAQVFARLGWRGPLNVQCQRPPGGPLTIYEFNGRFTGATAARTLMGFDEVGMALQAFAHRDIGPVATPPATRVVRQLVSQAPCPELTSALQHQGVWCGAP
;
A
#
# COMPACT_ATOMS: atom_id res chain seq x y z
N MET A 1 -21.21 -29.76 13.38
CA MET A 1 -21.21 -28.85 12.21
C MET A 1 -20.83 -27.45 12.71
N GLN A 2 -19.69 -26.92 12.34
CA GLN A 2 -19.37 -25.50 12.59
C GLN A 2 -20.34 -24.66 11.74
N ARG A 3 -20.94 -23.66 12.36
CA ARG A 3 -21.81 -22.70 11.67
C ARG A 3 -20.95 -21.94 10.64
N ALA A 4 -21.47 -21.79 9.41
CA ALA A 4 -20.79 -21.00 8.39
C ALA A 4 -20.46 -19.58 8.93
N PRO A 5 -19.31 -19.00 8.59
CA PRO A 5 -18.96 -17.64 9.05
C PRO A 5 -20.03 -16.64 8.64
N ASP A 6 -20.46 -15.79 9.58
CA ASP A 6 -21.49 -14.77 9.34
C ASP A 6 -20.94 -13.53 8.61
N LEU A 7 -19.63 -13.44 8.37
CA LEU A 7 -18.96 -12.32 7.69
C LEU A 7 -18.10 -12.82 6.53
N SER A 8 -18.25 -12.21 5.37
CA SER A 8 -17.36 -12.39 4.23
C SER A 8 -16.39 -11.23 4.11
N LEU A 9 -15.13 -11.54 3.81
CA LEU A 9 -14.10 -10.55 3.44
C LEU A 9 -13.78 -10.72 1.96
N LEU A 10 -14.02 -9.69 1.17
CA LEU A 10 -13.63 -9.67 -0.24
C LEU A 10 -12.34 -8.85 -0.40
N LEU A 11 -11.26 -9.49 -0.79
CA LEU A 11 -10.00 -8.85 -1.08
C LEU A 11 -9.88 -8.59 -2.60
N LEU A 12 -9.93 -7.34 -3.03
CA LEU A 12 -9.60 -6.98 -4.41
C LEU A 12 -8.11 -7.17 -4.63
N SER A 13 -7.73 -7.80 -5.74
CA SER A 13 -6.33 -8.19 -5.99
C SER A 13 -5.75 -9.06 -4.87
N GLY A 14 -6.53 -10.04 -4.38
CA GLY A 14 -6.22 -10.86 -3.20
C GLY A 14 -4.93 -11.67 -3.32
N GLY A 15 -4.49 -12.04 -4.53
CA GLY A 15 -3.21 -12.70 -4.79
C GLY A 15 -1.99 -11.79 -4.60
N SER A 16 -2.17 -10.48 -4.43
CA SER A 16 -1.07 -9.54 -4.21
C SER A 16 -0.36 -9.76 -2.86
N LEU A 17 0.85 -9.21 -2.72
CA LEU A 17 1.59 -9.23 -1.46
C LEU A 17 0.77 -8.69 -0.28
N VAL A 18 -0.09 -7.69 -0.50
CA VAL A 18 -0.97 -7.13 0.53
C VAL A 18 -2.05 -8.14 0.93
N GLY A 19 -2.70 -8.79 -0.04
CA GLY A 19 -3.68 -9.84 0.25
C GLY A 19 -3.07 -11.00 1.03
N GLN A 20 -1.90 -11.48 0.62
CA GLN A 20 -1.15 -12.51 1.36
C GLN A 20 -0.86 -12.10 2.81
N ASN A 21 -0.49 -10.84 3.04
CA ASN A 21 -0.24 -10.32 4.39
C ASN A 21 -1.52 -10.22 5.23
N ILE A 22 -2.67 -9.89 4.64
CA ILE A 22 -3.97 -9.90 5.33
C ILE A 22 -4.32 -11.33 5.77
N VAL A 23 -4.20 -12.31 4.86
CA VAL A 23 -4.45 -13.72 5.16
C VAL A 23 -3.53 -14.22 6.27
N GLN A 24 -2.24 -13.88 6.20
CA GLN A 24 -1.26 -14.23 7.23
C GLN A 24 -1.55 -13.56 8.57
N ALA A 25 -1.99 -12.29 8.58
CA ALA A 25 -2.41 -11.58 9.79
C ALA A 25 -3.63 -12.21 10.47
N LEU A 26 -4.58 -12.71 9.69
CA LEU A 26 -5.71 -13.48 10.23
C LEU A 26 -5.24 -14.77 10.93
N GLY A 27 -4.30 -15.49 10.34
CA GLY A 27 -3.78 -16.74 10.89
C GLY A 27 -4.89 -17.75 11.23
N ALA A 28 -4.88 -18.35 12.42
CA ALA A 28 -5.92 -19.28 12.87
C ALA A 28 -7.32 -18.62 13.02
N ARG A 29 -7.39 -17.29 13.12
CA ARG A 29 -8.66 -16.54 13.22
C ARG A 29 -9.42 -16.47 11.89
N ARG A 30 -8.78 -16.90 10.77
CA ARG A 30 -9.43 -17.04 9.47
C ARG A 30 -10.74 -17.88 9.53
N ARG A 31 -10.81 -18.84 10.45
CA ARG A 31 -12.04 -19.67 10.66
C ARG A 31 -13.32 -18.88 11.00
N HIS A 32 -13.17 -17.61 11.41
CA HIS A 32 -14.30 -16.73 11.76
C HIS A 32 -14.83 -15.91 10.58
N VAL A 33 -14.20 -16.01 9.41
CA VAL A 33 -14.55 -15.23 8.22
C VAL A 33 -14.50 -16.12 6.97
N ARG A 34 -15.39 -15.84 6.00
CA ARG A 34 -15.30 -16.39 4.65
C ARG A 34 -14.42 -15.46 3.82
N LEU A 35 -13.37 -16.00 3.19
CA LEU A 35 -12.43 -15.23 2.39
C LEU A 35 -12.77 -15.34 0.91
N LEU A 36 -13.10 -14.21 0.30
CA LEU A 36 -13.32 -14.07 -1.13
C LEU A 36 -12.18 -13.24 -1.73
N ALA A 37 -11.78 -13.53 -2.95
CA ALA A 37 -10.79 -12.74 -3.67
C ALA A 37 -11.19 -12.45 -5.10
N THR A 38 -10.74 -11.31 -5.61
CA THR A 38 -10.55 -11.13 -7.05
C THR A 38 -9.08 -11.17 -7.39
N ASN A 39 -8.74 -11.61 -8.60
CA ASN A 39 -7.39 -11.52 -9.12
C ASN A 39 -7.41 -11.40 -10.65
N SER A 40 -6.36 -10.84 -11.24
CA SER A 40 -6.24 -10.70 -12.70
C SER A 40 -5.31 -11.75 -13.34
N VAL A 41 -4.72 -12.60 -12.51
CA VAL A 41 -3.79 -13.68 -12.92
C VAL A 41 -4.30 -14.98 -12.30
N PRO A 42 -4.55 -16.05 -13.08
CA PRO A 42 -5.18 -17.27 -12.60
C PRO A 42 -4.24 -18.23 -11.87
N ASP A 43 -2.92 -18.15 -12.12
CA ASP A 43 -1.89 -19.08 -11.63
C ASP A 43 -1.13 -18.57 -10.41
N GLU A 44 -1.71 -17.61 -9.68
CA GLU A 44 -1.11 -17.06 -8.45
C GLU A 44 -1.29 -18.04 -7.27
N PRO A 45 -0.20 -18.61 -6.71
CA PRO A 45 -0.30 -19.67 -5.69
C PRO A 45 -1.03 -19.26 -4.42
N SER A 46 -0.95 -18.00 -4.03
CA SER A 46 -1.59 -17.48 -2.81
C SER A 46 -3.12 -17.52 -2.85
N LEU A 47 -3.74 -17.68 -4.03
CA LEU A 47 -5.19 -17.78 -4.19
C LEU A 47 -5.79 -19.03 -3.54
N GLN A 48 -4.99 -20.06 -3.31
CA GLN A 48 -5.41 -21.27 -2.58
C GLN A 48 -5.89 -21.01 -1.13
N ALA A 49 -5.52 -19.86 -0.58
CA ALA A 49 -5.92 -19.45 0.77
C ALA A 49 -7.38 -18.93 0.84
N PHE A 50 -8.06 -18.75 -0.27
CA PHE A 50 -9.41 -18.18 -0.35
C PHE A 50 -10.47 -19.28 -0.51
N ASP A 51 -11.68 -19.01 -0.02
CA ASP A 51 -12.82 -19.92 -0.15
C ASP A 51 -13.48 -19.78 -1.54
N GLU A 52 -13.37 -18.60 -2.16
CA GLU A 52 -13.88 -18.33 -3.49
C GLU A 52 -12.98 -17.26 -4.17
N VAL A 53 -12.70 -17.47 -5.45
CA VAL A 53 -11.89 -16.54 -6.26
C VAL A 53 -12.60 -16.26 -7.57
N LEU A 54 -12.65 -14.98 -7.95
CA LEU A 54 -13.16 -14.52 -9.23
C LEU A 54 -12.01 -13.94 -10.06
N LEU A 55 -11.82 -14.44 -11.26
CA LEU A 55 -10.89 -13.89 -12.23
C LEU A 55 -11.51 -12.66 -12.87
N VAL A 56 -10.85 -11.52 -12.78
CA VAL A 56 -11.34 -10.23 -13.28
C VAL A 56 -10.22 -9.48 -14.00
N PRO A 57 -10.53 -8.52 -14.87
CA PRO A 57 -9.52 -7.60 -15.39
C PRO A 57 -8.80 -6.87 -14.25
N ALA A 58 -7.52 -6.49 -14.49
CA ALA A 58 -6.84 -5.62 -13.55
C ALA A 58 -7.60 -4.28 -13.45
N THR A 59 -7.78 -3.76 -12.24
CA THR A 59 -8.63 -2.60 -11.93
C THR A 59 -8.39 -1.40 -12.86
N ARG A 60 -7.12 -1.06 -13.12
CA ARG A 60 -6.76 0.05 -14.02
C ARG A 60 -6.99 -0.22 -15.52
N THR A 61 -7.29 -1.47 -15.89
CA THR A 61 -7.44 -1.86 -17.30
C THR A 61 -8.88 -1.73 -17.78
N ASP A 62 -9.83 -2.14 -16.92
CA ASP A 62 -11.27 -2.08 -17.24
C ASP A 62 -12.08 -2.05 -15.96
N GLU A 63 -12.30 -0.84 -15.42
CA GLU A 63 -13.10 -0.62 -14.20
C GLU A 63 -14.56 -0.99 -14.40
N LEU A 64 -15.11 -0.84 -15.63
CA LEU A 64 -16.51 -1.17 -15.89
C LEU A 64 -16.74 -2.68 -15.84
N ALA A 65 -15.88 -3.46 -16.50
CA ALA A 65 -15.96 -4.92 -16.45
C ALA A 65 -15.72 -5.45 -15.01
N LEU A 66 -14.80 -4.85 -14.27
CA LEU A 66 -14.58 -5.16 -12.87
C LEU A 66 -15.85 -4.90 -12.04
N HIS A 67 -16.47 -3.72 -12.19
CA HIS A 67 -17.71 -3.37 -11.49
C HIS A 67 -18.83 -4.36 -11.81
N GLN A 68 -19.04 -4.71 -13.07
CA GLN A 68 -20.05 -5.68 -13.50
C GLN A 68 -19.80 -7.06 -12.88
N ALA A 69 -18.54 -7.53 -12.88
CA ALA A 69 -18.17 -8.80 -12.28
C ALA A 69 -18.41 -8.86 -10.76
N LEU A 70 -18.23 -7.73 -10.06
CA LEU A 70 -18.40 -7.64 -8.61
C LEU A 70 -19.86 -7.47 -8.17
N GLN A 71 -20.76 -7.03 -9.07
CA GLN A 71 -22.17 -6.71 -8.74
C GLN A 71 -22.88 -7.79 -7.92
N PRO A 72 -22.78 -9.11 -8.22
CA PRO A 72 -23.45 -10.14 -7.44
C PRO A 72 -23.04 -10.15 -5.96
N TRP A 73 -21.76 -9.87 -5.67
CA TRP A 73 -21.25 -9.81 -4.30
C TRP A 73 -21.57 -8.48 -3.62
N LEU A 74 -21.38 -7.36 -4.33
CA LEU A 74 -21.61 -6.01 -3.77
C LEU A 74 -23.06 -5.74 -3.44
N SER A 75 -24.01 -6.32 -4.20
CA SER A 75 -25.45 -6.16 -3.97
C SER A 75 -26.04 -7.19 -2.98
N ALA A 76 -25.25 -8.16 -2.53
CA ALA A 76 -25.71 -9.21 -1.63
C ALA A 76 -26.18 -8.63 -0.28
N LYS A 77 -27.15 -9.31 0.34
CA LYS A 77 -27.67 -8.93 1.68
C LYS A 77 -26.80 -9.42 2.83
N SER A 78 -25.89 -10.36 2.57
CA SER A 78 -24.99 -10.92 3.58
C SER A 78 -23.91 -9.92 3.97
N PRO A 79 -23.47 -9.89 5.23
CA PRO A 79 -22.40 -9.02 5.66
C PRO A 79 -21.12 -9.25 4.84
N LEU A 80 -20.63 -8.17 4.22
CA LEU A 80 -19.47 -8.18 3.36
C LEU A 80 -18.58 -6.97 3.69
N LEU A 81 -17.32 -7.20 3.99
CA LEU A 81 -16.30 -6.15 4.05
C LEU A 81 -15.38 -6.28 2.83
N VAL A 82 -15.32 -5.23 2.02
CA VAL A 82 -14.49 -5.18 0.80
C VAL A 82 -13.21 -4.40 1.09
N ILE A 83 -12.07 -5.03 0.83
CA ILE A 83 -10.74 -4.55 1.20
C ILE A 83 -9.89 -4.37 -0.07
N PRO A 84 -9.38 -3.17 -0.36
CA PRO A 84 -8.45 -2.95 -1.46
C PRO A 84 -7.05 -3.48 -1.11
N CYS A 85 -6.39 -4.18 -2.04
CA CYS A 85 -5.02 -4.63 -1.87
C CYS A 85 -4.01 -3.88 -2.75
N ARG A 86 -4.48 -3.02 -3.66
CA ARG A 86 -3.67 -2.14 -4.51
C ARG A 86 -4.19 -0.71 -4.47
N ASP A 87 -3.38 0.25 -4.87
CA ASP A 87 -3.77 1.66 -4.88
C ASP A 87 -4.87 1.95 -5.91
N ASP A 88 -4.87 1.25 -7.05
CA ASP A 88 -5.95 1.32 -8.05
C ASP A 88 -7.27 0.79 -7.49
N ASP A 89 -7.23 -0.31 -6.71
CA ASP A 89 -8.43 -0.85 -6.03
C ASP A 89 -9.00 0.15 -5.03
N THR A 90 -8.12 0.87 -4.33
CA THR A 90 -8.51 1.90 -3.36
C THR A 90 -9.31 3.02 -4.03
N VAL A 91 -8.83 3.53 -5.17
CA VAL A 91 -9.52 4.57 -5.94
C VAL A 91 -10.84 4.06 -6.50
N PHE A 92 -10.84 2.87 -7.08
CA PHE A 92 -12.04 2.23 -7.62
C PHE A 92 -13.13 2.09 -6.54
N LEU A 93 -12.80 1.51 -5.38
CA LEU A 93 -13.76 1.34 -4.29
C LEU A 93 -14.23 2.67 -3.71
N ALA A 94 -13.34 3.67 -3.59
CA ALA A 94 -13.73 5.00 -3.14
C ALA A 94 -14.76 5.66 -4.09
N GLY A 95 -14.65 5.43 -5.39
CA GLY A 95 -15.64 5.85 -6.38
C GLY A 95 -17.01 5.20 -6.20
N LEU A 96 -17.06 4.00 -5.62
CA LEU A 96 -18.31 3.27 -5.40
C LEU A 96 -19.03 3.61 -4.09
N GLN A 97 -18.42 4.36 -3.16
CA GLN A 97 -18.95 4.58 -1.81
C GLN A 97 -20.40 5.12 -1.76
N ASN A 98 -20.78 5.92 -2.72
CA ASN A 98 -22.13 6.49 -2.81
C ASN A 98 -23.01 5.81 -3.87
N SER A 99 -22.60 4.64 -4.34
CA SER A 99 -23.36 3.89 -5.35
C SER A 99 -24.63 3.29 -4.75
N ALA A 100 -25.77 3.54 -5.41
CA ALA A 100 -27.05 2.92 -5.08
C ALA A 100 -27.05 1.37 -5.25
N HIS A 101 -26.00 0.84 -5.86
CA HIS A 101 -25.87 -0.60 -6.12
C HIS A 101 -25.23 -1.39 -4.98
N LEU A 102 -24.77 -0.73 -3.91
CA LEU A 102 -24.24 -1.41 -2.74
C LEU A 102 -25.37 -1.99 -1.88
N GLY A 103 -25.29 -3.28 -1.58
CA GLY A 103 -26.20 -3.94 -0.64
C GLY A 103 -26.06 -3.35 0.78
N LYS A 104 -27.14 -3.37 1.55
CA LYS A 104 -27.16 -2.85 2.93
C LYS A 104 -26.14 -3.51 3.87
N GLY A 105 -25.66 -4.71 3.54
CA GLY A 105 -24.63 -5.43 4.29
C GLY A 105 -23.21 -5.19 3.78
N CYS A 106 -23.02 -4.45 2.68
CA CYS A 106 -21.74 -4.22 2.08
C CYS A 106 -21.06 -2.97 2.68
N THR A 107 -19.86 -3.16 3.21
CA THR A 107 -19.01 -2.09 3.73
C THR A 107 -17.70 -2.07 2.93
N LEU A 108 -17.28 -0.89 2.48
CA LEU A 108 -16.02 -0.71 1.78
C LEU A 108 -14.97 -0.15 2.75
N LEU A 109 -13.79 -0.78 2.81
CA LEU A 109 -12.69 -0.31 3.67
C LEU A 109 -11.90 0.82 2.98
N VAL A 110 -12.59 1.88 2.65
CA VAL A 110 -12.06 3.09 2.01
C VAL A 110 -12.84 4.32 2.48
N GLY A 111 -12.28 5.49 2.23
CA GLY A 111 -12.94 6.78 2.47
C GLY A 111 -13.35 7.48 1.19
N ALA A 112 -13.45 8.82 1.25
CA ALA A 112 -13.85 9.67 0.14
C ALA A 112 -12.92 9.54 -1.08
N PRO A 113 -13.42 9.80 -2.30
CA PRO A 113 -12.63 9.68 -3.54
C PRO A 113 -11.44 10.64 -3.63
N GLU A 114 -11.59 11.88 -3.15
CA GLU A 114 -10.53 12.90 -3.26
C GLU A 114 -9.23 12.46 -2.55
N PRO A 115 -9.23 12.09 -1.24
CA PRO A 115 -8.01 11.60 -0.59
C PRO A 115 -7.50 10.27 -1.18
N ALA A 116 -8.37 9.41 -1.72
CA ALA A 116 -7.95 8.20 -2.41
C ALA A 116 -7.11 8.51 -3.66
N GLN A 117 -7.59 9.45 -4.49
CA GLN A 117 -6.86 9.94 -5.67
C GLN A 117 -5.53 10.60 -5.27
N ALA A 118 -5.56 11.43 -4.21
CA ALA A 118 -4.35 12.08 -3.72
C ALA A 118 -3.29 11.07 -3.26
N MET A 119 -3.67 9.95 -2.63
CA MET A 119 -2.73 8.91 -2.22
C MET A 119 -2.18 8.12 -3.40
N ARG A 120 -2.95 7.94 -4.48
CA ARG A 120 -2.51 7.23 -5.68
C ARG A 120 -1.51 8.04 -6.51
N ASP A 121 -1.66 9.36 -6.57
CA ASP A 121 -0.84 10.26 -7.39
C ASP A 121 0.13 11.07 -6.53
N LYS A 122 1.43 10.91 -6.76
CA LYS A 122 2.49 11.54 -5.97
C LYS A 122 2.51 13.07 -6.07
N TRP A 123 2.03 13.63 -7.18
CA TRP A 123 1.85 15.07 -7.32
C TRP A 123 0.71 15.55 -6.44
N LEU A 124 -0.46 14.90 -6.53
CA LEU A 124 -1.62 15.25 -5.71
C LEU A 124 -1.33 15.01 -4.21
N SER A 125 -0.53 13.98 -3.86
CA SER A 125 -0.03 13.77 -2.49
C SER A 125 0.77 14.98 -1.97
N TRP A 126 1.66 15.52 -2.80
CA TRP A 126 2.44 16.70 -2.45
C TRP A 126 1.57 17.94 -2.32
N GLU A 127 0.65 18.20 -3.27
CA GLU A 127 -0.28 19.33 -3.20
C GLU A 127 -1.16 19.27 -1.94
N LEU A 128 -1.70 18.09 -1.62
CA LEU A 128 -2.46 17.87 -0.40
C LEU A 128 -1.59 18.18 0.84
N ALA A 129 -0.38 17.66 0.86
CA ALA A 129 0.54 17.90 1.97
C ALA A 129 0.86 19.38 2.14
N GLN A 130 1.07 20.13 1.03
CA GLN A 130 1.31 21.59 1.08
C GLN A 130 0.09 22.35 1.61
N ARG A 131 -1.12 22.01 1.15
CA ARG A 131 -2.38 22.65 1.62
C ARG A 131 -2.63 22.44 3.12
N HIS A 132 -2.07 21.42 3.72
CA HIS A 132 -2.28 21.05 5.13
C HIS A 132 -1.01 21.12 5.98
N ASP A 133 0.03 21.81 5.49
CA ASP A 133 1.32 22.00 6.19
C ASP A 133 1.98 20.69 6.66
N LEU A 134 1.78 19.58 5.94
CA LEU A 134 2.47 18.32 6.23
C LEU A 134 3.89 18.35 5.66
N PRO A 135 4.90 17.84 6.40
CA PRO A 135 6.30 17.86 5.98
C PRO A 135 6.54 16.82 4.86
N PHE A 136 6.21 17.16 3.64
CA PHE A 136 6.37 16.31 2.47
C PHE A 136 7.61 16.70 1.67
N ALA A 137 8.31 15.71 1.10
CA ALA A 137 9.48 15.95 0.26
C ALA A 137 9.15 16.89 -0.90
N PRO A 138 9.94 17.94 -1.12
CA PRO A 138 9.75 18.83 -2.25
C PRO A 138 9.61 18.06 -3.55
N THR A 139 8.56 18.34 -4.29
CA THR A 139 8.14 17.59 -5.49
C THR A 139 7.75 18.56 -6.59
N LEU A 140 8.06 18.24 -7.83
CA LEU A 140 7.80 19.03 -9.02
C LEU A 140 7.35 18.11 -10.16
N VAL A 141 6.38 18.56 -10.97
CA VAL A 141 6.13 18.00 -12.32
C VAL A 141 7.03 18.75 -13.29
N PRO A 142 7.93 18.07 -14.05
CA PRO A 142 9.00 18.74 -14.82
C PRO A 142 8.52 19.25 -16.18
N LEU A 143 7.47 20.10 -16.19
CA LEU A 143 6.89 20.65 -17.42
C LEU A 143 7.58 21.93 -17.90
N GLU A 144 7.95 22.82 -16.98
CA GLU A 144 8.45 24.16 -17.27
C GLU A 144 9.94 24.28 -16.90
N ALA A 145 10.77 24.70 -17.84
CA ALA A 145 12.23 24.80 -17.66
C ALA A 145 12.62 25.69 -16.47
N ASP A 146 12.02 26.88 -16.35
CA ASP A 146 12.32 27.82 -15.27
C ASP A 146 12.02 27.24 -13.87
N ARG A 147 10.96 26.45 -13.77
CA ARG A 147 10.60 25.75 -12.51
C ARG A 147 11.57 24.62 -12.19
N ILE A 148 12.06 23.91 -13.22
CA ILE A 148 13.08 22.87 -13.08
C ILE A 148 14.39 23.52 -12.57
N ASP A 149 14.82 24.61 -13.18
CA ASP A 149 16.05 25.31 -12.80
C ASP A 149 15.97 25.87 -11.37
N ALA A 150 14.85 26.48 -11.01
CA ALA A 150 14.61 26.95 -9.65
C ALA A 150 14.61 25.80 -8.62
N PHE A 151 14.05 24.65 -8.97
CA PHE A 151 14.02 23.47 -8.12
C PHE A 151 15.43 22.93 -7.89
N VAL A 152 16.23 22.80 -8.96
CA VAL A 152 17.63 22.37 -8.89
C VAL A 152 18.50 23.36 -8.10
N ALA A 153 18.33 24.66 -8.35
CA ALA A 153 19.07 25.70 -7.61
C ALA A 153 18.81 25.64 -6.10
N ARG A 154 17.58 25.27 -5.69
CA ARG A 154 17.20 25.19 -4.28
C ARG A 154 17.61 23.89 -3.60
N TRP A 155 17.49 22.75 -4.28
CA TRP A 155 17.62 21.44 -3.65
C TRP A 155 18.87 20.67 -4.04
N GLY A 156 19.50 21.03 -5.17
CA GLY A 156 20.69 20.35 -5.70
C GLY A 156 20.41 18.92 -6.16
N PHE A 157 21.48 18.23 -6.50
CA PHE A 157 21.49 16.79 -6.75
C PHE A 157 22.04 16.04 -5.52
N PRO A 158 21.70 14.74 -5.36
CA PRO A 158 20.85 13.91 -6.21
C PRO A 158 19.34 14.21 -6.06
N LEU A 159 18.60 13.97 -7.14
CA LEU A 159 17.14 14.02 -7.17
C LEU A 159 16.56 12.65 -7.51
N LEU A 160 15.27 12.45 -7.27
CA LEU A 160 14.54 11.27 -7.73
C LEU A 160 13.58 11.66 -8.84
N VAL A 161 13.49 10.84 -9.89
CA VAL A 161 12.33 10.84 -10.78
C VAL A 161 11.49 9.60 -10.51
N LYS A 162 10.18 9.78 -10.45
CA LYS A 162 9.20 8.72 -10.13
C LYS A 162 7.99 8.83 -11.05
N PRO A 163 7.38 7.73 -11.52
CA PRO A 163 6.03 7.77 -12.08
C PRO A 163 5.06 8.38 -11.07
N ARG A 164 4.14 9.24 -11.52
CA ARG A 164 3.10 9.84 -10.66
C ARG A 164 2.27 8.77 -9.98
N SER A 165 1.91 7.73 -10.73
CA SER A 165 1.21 6.56 -10.20
C SER A 165 2.08 5.31 -10.40
N GLY A 166 2.23 4.48 -9.38
CA GLY A 166 3.06 3.28 -9.43
C GLY A 166 3.35 2.71 -8.05
N PHE A 167 3.88 1.52 -8.00
CA PHE A 167 4.15 0.76 -6.78
C PHE A 167 5.50 0.04 -6.87
N ALA A 168 6.01 -0.42 -5.72
CA ALA A 168 7.23 -1.22 -5.59
C ALA A 168 8.47 -0.59 -6.24
N SER A 169 8.61 0.74 -6.18
CA SER A 169 9.74 1.51 -6.74
C SER A 169 9.96 1.29 -8.24
N GLN A 170 8.97 0.76 -8.99
CA GLN A 170 9.08 0.57 -10.42
C GLN A 170 9.19 1.92 -11.13
N GLY A 171 10.20 2.04 -12.01
CA GLY A 171 10.46 3.29 -12.75
C GLY A 171 11.07 4.43 -11.94
N VAL A 172 11.37 4.23 -10.66
CA VAL A 172 12.08 5.22 -9.84
C VAL A 172 13.57 5.24 -10.22
N ARG A 173 14.13 6.43 -10.42
CA ARG A 173 15.55 6.62 -10.74
C ARG A 173 16.14 7.72 -9.87
N VAL A 174 17.43 7.57 -9.52
CA VAL A 174 18.24 8.61 -8.91
C VAL A 174 18.90 9.39 -10.05
N LEU A 175 18.76 10.71 -10.03
CA LEU A 175 19.36 11.64 -10.98
C LEU A 175 20.50 12.35 -10.31
N LEU A 176 21.68 12.39 -10.95
CA LEU A 176 22.91 12.92 -10.38
C LEU A 176 23.31 14.28 -10.98
N ASP A 177 22.76 14.61 -12.14
CA ASP A 177 23.13 15.84 -12.87
C ASP A 177 21.97 16.38 -13.72
N GLN A 178 22.18 17.58 -14.25
CA GLN A 178 21.24 18.29 -15.12
C GLN A 178 20.98 17.55 -16.43
N ARG A 179 21.95 16.84 -16.98
CA ARG A 179 21.78 16.07 -18.24
C ARG A 179 20.81 14.92 -18.06
N GLN A 180 20.92 14.22 -16.92
CA GLN A 180 19.97 13.14 -16.58
C GLN A 180 18.56 13.69 -16.35
N LEU A 181 18.45 14.85 -15.71
CA LEU A 181 17.16 15.51 -15.47
C LEU A 181 16.51 16.00 -16.78
N ALA A 182 17.30 16.54 -17.70
CA ALA A 182 16.80 17.01 -19.00
C ALA A 182 16.08 15.92 -19.82
N ALA A 183 16.45 14.64 -19.64
CA ALA A 183 15.78 13.50 -20.31
C ALA A 183 14.31 13.30 -19.84
N TRP A 184 13.91 13.97 -18.76
CA TRP A 184 12.57 13.89 -18.17
C TRP A 184 11.78 15.21 -18.30
N ALA A 185 12.40 16.26 -18.79
CA ALA A 185 11.75 17.55 -19.00
C ALA A 185 10.58 17.42 -20.01
N GLY A 186 9.51 18.17 -19.78
CA GLY A 186 8.30 18.17 -20.61
C GLY A 186 7.36 16.99 -20.38
N ARG A 187 7.63 16.12 -19.40
CA ARG A 187 6.78 14.96 -19.08
C ARG A 187 5.83 15.28 -17.92
N ASP A 188 4.57 14.92 -18.07
CA ASP A 188 3.50 15.10 -17.06
C ASP A 188 3.14 13.82 -16.29
N ASP A 189 3.63 12.66 -16.75
CA ASP A 189 3.40 11.35 -16.15
C ASP A 189 4.39 11.00 -15.02
N VAL A 190 5.36 11.89 -14.78
CA VAL A 190 6.38 11.73 -13.72
C VAL A 190 6.43 12.92 -12.78
N VAL A 191 7.02 12.71 -11.61
CA VAL A 191 7.44 13.78 -10.69
C VAL A 191 8.95 13.71 -10.47
N VAL A 192 9.55 14.87 -10.26
CA VAL A 192 10.91 15.02 -9.72
C VAL A 192 10.78 15.36 -8.24
N GLN A 193 11.46 14.63 -7.38
CA GLN A 193 11.38 14.77 -5.92
C GLN A 193 12.79 14.88 -5.33
N ARG A 194 12.93 15.68 -4.28
CA ARG A 194 14.17 15.75 -3.51
C ARG A 194 14.54 14.37 -2.97
N TYR A 195 15.78 13.96 -3.16
CA TYR A 195 16.34 12.76 -2.53
C TYR A 195 16.53 12.99 -1.02
N LEU A 196 16.02 12.08 -0.19
CA LEU A 196 16.08 12.22 1.27
C LEU A 196 17.21 11.40 1.91
N GLY A 197 17.84 10.51 1.14
CA GLY A 197 18.98 9.74 1.61
C GLY A 197 20.27 10.56 1.69
N PRO A 198 21.36 9.98 2.20
CA PRO A 198 22.68 10.61 2.17
C PRO A 198 23.13 10.87 0.74
N ALA A 199 23.44 12.12 0.39
CA ALA A 199 23.85 12.51 -0.97
C ALA A 199 25.11 11.74 -1.44
N GLN A 200 26.02 11.45 -0.51
CA GLN A 200 27.26 10.71 -0.76
C GLN A 200 27.01 9.24 -1.22
N GLY A 201 25.84 8.67 -0.92
CA GLY A 201 25.53 7.28 -1.31
C GLY A 201 25.53 7.07 -2.83
N PRO A 202 24.75 7.84 -3.61
CA PRO A 202 24.77 7.78 -5.07
C PRO A 202 26.12 8.18 -5.69
N GLU A 203 26.80 9.19 -5.16
CA GLU A 203 28.11 9.63 -5.64
C GLU A 203 29.17 8.55 -5.44
N ALA A 204 29.27 7.96 -4.24
CA ALA A 204 30.19 6.88 -3.94
C ALA A 204 29.93 5.65 -4.82
N TYR A 205 28.65 5.36 -5.13
CA TYR A 205 28.29 4.28 -6.03
C TYR A 205 28.79 4.49 -7.46
N VAL A 206 28.65 5.71 -7.99
CA VAL A 206 29.15 6.02 -9.34
C VAL A 206 30.68 5.95 -9.39
N ASP A 207 31.35 6.42 -8.34
CA ASP A 207 32.81 6.31 -8.21
C ASP A 207 33.26 4.84 -8.12
N ASP A 208 32.55 4.00 -7.37
CA ASP A 208 32.79 2.57 -7.30
C ASP A 208 32.59 1.88 -8.65
N LEU A 209 31.48 2.19 -9.36
CA LEU A 209 31.22 1.70 -10.72
C LEU A 209 32.39 1.99 -11.67
N SER A 210 32.97 3.19 -11.58
CA SER A 210 34.06 3.62 -12.47
C SER A 210 35.36 2.88 -12.19
N ARG A 211 35.57 2.39 -10.97
CA ARG A 211 36.80 1.69 -10.54
C ARG A 211 36.67 0.18 -10.53
N GLN A 212 35.52 -0.35 -10.14
CA GLN A 212 35.32 -1.78 -9.87
C GLN A 212 34.34 -2.46 -10.83
N GLY A 213 33.65 -1.67 -11.66
CA GLY A 213 32.62 -2.18 -12.58
C GLY A 213 31.21 -2.20 -11.99
N ILE A 214 30.28 -2.72 -12.75
CA ILE A 214 28.85 -2.71 -12.40
C ILE A 214 28.53 -3.91 -11.49
N PRO A 215 28.11 -3.69 -10.23
CA PRO A 215 27.64 -4.79 -9.39
C PRO A 215 26.35 -5.38 -9.96
N LEU A 216 26.21 -6.70 -9.91
CA LEU A 216 25.03 -7.39 -10.47
C LEU A 216 23.73 -6.94 -9.78
N PHE A 217 23.80 -6.65 -8.49
CA PHE A 217 22.67 -6.16 -7.69
C PHE A 217 23.08 -4.97 -6.83
N HIS A 218 22.30 -3.92 -6.87
CA HIS A 218 22.47 -2.74 -6.02
C HIS A 218 21.11 -2.14 -5.63
N SER A 219 21.03 -1.57 -4.43
CA SER A 219 19.90 -0.80 -3.96
C SER A 219 20.37 0.33 -3.05
N PHE A 220 19.97 1.57 -3.34
CA PHE A 220 20.21 2.73 -2.46
C PHE A 220 19.27 2.73 -1.25
N GLU A 221 18.11 2.09 -1.34
CA GLU A 221 17.14 2.02 -0.25
C GLU A 221 17.51 0.84 0.68
N THR A 222 18.22 1.13 1.75
CA THR A 222 18.61 0.14 2.77
C THR A 222 17.70 0.16 3.98
N VAL A 223 17.08 1.30 4.28
CA VAL A 223 16.19 1.53 5.42
C VAL A 223 15.00 2.37 4.97
N LYS A 224 13.80 2.00 5.45
CA LYS A 224 12.55 2.70 5.17
C LYS A 224 11.75 2.86 6.46
N GLN A 225 11.29 4.07 6.75
CA GLN A 225 10.38 4.34 7.85
C GLN A 225 8.93 4.31 7.35
N SER A 226 8.06 3.68 8.11
CA SER A 226 6.66 3.48 7.74
C SER A 226 5.77 3.65 8.96
N ILE A 227 4.81 4.57 8.88
CA ILE A 227 3.81 4.79 9.90
C ILE A 227 2.49 4.26 9.37
N GLN A 228 1.90 3.31 10.06
CA GLN A 228 0.59 2.76 9.73
C GLN A 228 -0.43 3.26 10.74
N VAL A 229 -1.56 3.76 10.24
CA VAL A 229 -2.67 4.27 11.04
C VAL A 229 -3.96 3.63 10.55
N LEU A 230 -4.91 3.36 11.45
CA LEU A 230 -6.27 2.99 11.10
C LEU A 230 -7.24 4.11 11.52
N ILE A 231 -8.01 4.63 10.55
CA ILE A 231 -9.05 5.64 10.75
C ILE A 231 -10.41 4.94 10.66
N ALA A 232 -11.18 4.97 11.75
CA ALA A 232 -12.49 4.31 11.85
C ALA A 232 -13.57 5.04 11.03
N PRO A 233 -14.78 4.42 10.86
CA PRO A 233 -15.90 5.04 10.14
C PRO A 233 -16.33 6.41 10.70
N ASP A 234 -16.21 6.63 12.00
CA ASP A 234 -16.50 7.92 12.65
C ASP A 234 -15.39 8.96 12.52
N GLY A 235 -14.25 8.60 11.91
CA GLY A 235 -13.07 9.45 11.75
C GLY A 235 -12.09 9.41 12.90
N SER A 236 -12.36 8.64 13.96
CA SER A 236 -11.43 8.45 15.08
C SER A 236 -10.22 7.59 14.67
N VAL A 237 -9.07 7.86 15.28
CA VAL A 237 -7.84 7.07 15.09
C VAL A 237 -7.85 5.88 16.04
N GLN A 238 -7.88 4.67 15.52
CA GLN A 238 -7.93 3.44 16.31
C GLN A 238 -6.56 2.98 16.80
N GLY A 239 -5.49 3.36 16.10
CA GLY A 239 -4.14 3.03 16.49
C GLY A 239 -3.10 3.52 15.49
N THR A 240 -1.85 3.61 15.95
CA THR A 240 -0.70 4.01 15.15
C THR A 240 0.46 3.06 15.43
N CYS A 241 1.12 2.58 14.38
CA CYS A 241 2.30 1.71 14.48
C CYS A 241 3.43 2.28 13.60
N CYS A 242 4.53 2.63 14.23
CA CYS A 242 5.72 3.15 13.57
C CYS A 242 6.75 2.02 13.43
N THR A 243 7.19 1.74 12.21
CA THR A 243 8.10 0.64 11.90
C THR A 243 9.26 1.07 11.03
N LEU A 244 10.42 0.54 11.35
CA LEU A 244 11.63 0.61 10.56
C LEU A 244 11.79 -0.68 9.76
N HIS A 245 12.01 -0.56 8.46
CA HIS A 245 12.20 -1.68 7.57
C HIS A 245 13.63 -1.70 7.06
N ARG A 246 14.32 -2.84 7.21
CA ARG A 246 15.60 -3.06 6.55
C ARG A 246 15.34 -3.72 5.21
N MET A 247 15.76 -3.03 4.17
CA MET A 247 15.51 -3.43 2.78
C MET A 247 16.68 -4.22 2.22
N ARG A 248 16.38 -5.20 1.36
CA ARG A 248 17.37 -5.89 0.54
C ARG A 248 16.75 -6.14 -0.83
N ASN A 249 17.40 -5.63 -1.88
CA ASN A 249 16.93 -5.75 -3.26
C ASN A 249 15.46 -5.33 -3.44
N GLY A 250 15.06 -4.18 -2.85
CA GLY A 250 13.69 -3.65 -2.90
C GLY A 250 12.68 -4.38 -2.00
N MET A 251 13.08 -5.42 -1.28
CA MET A 251 12.21 -6.18 -0.36
C MET A 251 12.50 -5.83 1.09
N SER A 252 11.44 -5.67 1.89
CA SER A 252 11.54 -5.54 3.34
C SER A 252 11.85 -6.90 3.95
N MET A 253 13.07 -7.09 4.45
CA MET A 253 13.54 -8.35 5.03
C MET A 253 13.43 -8.40 6.55
N LEU A 254 13.52 -7.25 7.21
CA LEU A 254 13.37 -7.12 8.65
C LEU A 254 12.44 -5.94 8.94
N VAL A 255 11.51 -6.15 9.85
CA VAL A 255 10.60 -5.12 10.38
C VAL A 255 10.81 -5.03 11.89
N GLU A 256 11.06 -3.85 12.40
CA GLU A 256 11.29 -3.55 13.81
C GLU A 256 10.59 -2.23 14.20
N PRO A 257 10.33 -1.96 15.49
CA PRO A 257 9.79 -0.67 15.91
C PRO A 257 10.69 0.47 15.46
N ASP A 258 10.09 1.56 14.97
CA ASP A 258 10.82 2.78 14.63
C ASP A 258 11.13 3.56 15.91
N PRO A 259 12.41 3.82 16.23
CA PRO A 259 12.79 4.59 17.42
C PRO A 259 12.63 6.10 17.22
N ASP A 260 12.25 6.59 16.05
CA ASP A 260 12.13 8.02 15.77
C ASP A 260 11.02 8.65 16.61
N PRO A 261 11.33 9.61 17.53
CA PRO A 261 10.35 10.16 18.45
C PRO A 261 9.27 11.01 17.78
N ASP A 262 9.51 11.50 16.57
CA ASP A 262 8.56 12.34 15.83
C ASP A 262 7.55 11.49 15.02
N ALA A 263 7.86 10.21 14.78
CA ALA A 263 7.03 9.36 13.92
C ALA A 263 5.57 9.20 14.43
N PRO A 264 5.29 8.96 15.72
CA PRO A 264 3.92 8.87 16.21
C PRO A 264 3.14 10.18 16.03
N THR A 265 3.76 11.32 16.32
CA THR A 265 3.15 12.64 16.17
C THR A 265 2.85 12.95 14.70
N LEU A 266 3.78 12.64 13.79
CA LEU A 266 3.58 12.80 12.36
C LEU A 266 2.43 11.92 11.85
N GLY A 267 2.37 10.66 12.28
CA GLY A 267 1.29 9.73 11.92
C GLY A 267 -0.08 10.24 12.36
N LEU A 268 -0.20 10.70 13.60
CA LEU A 268 -1.45 11.26 14.13
C LEU A 268 -1.87 12.53 13.37
N ARG A 269 -0.94 13.43 13.07
CA ARG A 269 -1.19 14.65 12.30
C ARG A 269 -1.69 14.32 10.89
N CYS A 270 -1.07 13.37 10.21
CA CYS A 270 -1.54 12.88 8.91
C CYS A 270 -2.95 12.29 9.02
N ALA A 271 -3.19 11.41 10.00
CA ALA A 271 -4.49 10.79 10.20
C ALA A 271 -5.61 11.82 10.43
N GLN A 272 -5.35 12.86 11.22
CA GLN A 272 -6.31 13.95 11.46
C GLN A 272 -6.63 14.72 10.17
N VAL A 273 -5.63 14.99 9.33
CA VAL A 273 -5.85 15.64 8.02
C VAL A 273 -6.71 14.74 7.13
N PHE A 274 -6.32 13.48 6.95
CA PHE A 274 -7.04 12.55 6.09
C PHE A 274 -8.45 12.25 6.61
N ALA A 275 -8.65 12.15 7.93
CA ALA A 275 -9.98 11.97 8.53
C ALA A 275 -10.93 13.14 8.23
N ARG A 276 -10.42 14.41 8.31
CA ARG A 276 -11.19 15.62 7.93
C ARG A 276 -11.54 15.65 6.45
N LEU A 277 -10.69 15.11 5.58
CA LEU A 277 -10.94 14.97 4.14
C LEU A 277 -11.89 13.80 3.82
N GLY A 278 -12.40 13.10 4.83
CA GLY A 278 -13.33 12.00 4.66
C GLY A 278 -12.65 10.64 4.39
N TRP A 279 -11.32 10.53 4.57
CA TRP A 279 -10.67 9.22 4.50
C TRP A 279 -11.09 8.32 5.66
N ARG A 280 -11.32 7.05 5.37
CA ARG A 280 -11.66 5.98 6.32
C ARG A 280 -10.87 4.72 5.94
N GLY A 281 -10.43 3.95 6.94
CA GLY A 281 -9.61 2.76 6.69
C GLY A 281 -8.12 2.97 6.96
N PRO A 282 -7.26 2.07 6.46
CA PRO A 282 -5.83 2.16 6.64
C PRO A 282 -5.23 3.39 5.96
N LEU A 283 -4.27 4.02 6.61
CA LEU A 283 -3.41 5.06 6.05
C LEU A 283 -1.95 4.68 6.34
N ASN A 284 -1.18 4.48 5.30
CA ASN A 284 0.26 4.25 5.41
C ASN A 284 1.02 5.50 4.99
N VAL A 285 1.82 6.05 5.88
CA VAL A 285 2.70 7.20 5.66
C VAL A 285 4.13 6.69 5.53
N GLN A 286 4.71 6.83 4.34
CA GLN A 286 6.11 6.51 4.10
C GLN A 286 6.95 7.78 4.27
N CYS A 287 7.93 7.70 5.14
CA CYS A 287 8.75 8.85 5.49
C CYS A 287 10.22 8.44 5.65
N GLN A 288 11.07 9.43 5.72
CA GLN A 288 12.49 9.29 5.99
C GLN A 288 13.01 10.55 6.67
N ARG A 289 13.93 10.38 7.62
CA ARG A 289 14.66 11.50 8.19
C ARG A 289 15.94 11.72 7.39
N PRO A 290 16.04 12.82 6.61
CA PRO A 290 17.28 13.14 5.94
C PRO A 290 18.34 13.57 6.97
N PRO A 291 19.65 13.45 6.65
CA PRO A 291 20.72 13.91 7.54
C PRO A 291 20.50 15.35 7.98
N GLY A 292 20.45 15.58 9.31
CA GLY A 292 20.28 16.92 9.89
C GLY A 292 18.92 17.60 9.66
N GLY A 293 17.93 16.87 9.11
CA GLY A 293 16.61 17.40 8.79
C GLY A 293 15.47 16.80 9.58
N PRO A 294 14.26 17.35 9.43
CA PRO A 294 13.05 16.80 10.04
C PRO A 294 12.62 15.50 9.35
N LEU A 295 11.82 14.68 10.07
CA LEU A 295 11.14 13.52 9.48
C LEU A 295 10.22 13.98 8.36
N THR A 296 10.43 13.47 7.14
CA THR A 296 9.83 13.99 5.91
C THR A 296 9.10 12.87 5.18
N ILE A 297 7.84 13.13 4.83
CA ILE A 297 6.98 12.21 4.08
C ILE A 297 7.39 12.22 2.61
N TYR A 298 7.31 11.08 1.93
CA TYR A 298 7.52 11.00 0.48
C TYR A 298 6.43 10.22 -0.27
N GLU A 299 5.51 9.55 0.47
CA GLU A 299 4.40 8.81 -0.13
C GLU A 299 3.30 8.52 0.90
N PHE A 300 2.04 8.56 0.46
CA PHE A 300 0.87 8.06 1.19
C PHE A 300 0.26 6.86 0.46
N ASN A 301 -0.31 5.92 1.21
CA ASN A 301 -1.07 4.80 0.65
C ASN A 301 -2.32 4.54 1.50
N GLY A 302 -3.48 4.44 0.85
CA GLY A 302 -4.78 4.23 1.51
C GLY A 302 -5.16 2.75 1.66
N ARG A 303 -4.24 1.91 2.10
CA ARG A 303 -4.46 0.46 2.20
C ARG A 303 -3.54 -0.19 3.23
N PHE A 304 -3.81 -1.44 3.52
CA PHE A 304 -2.84 -2.32 4.16
C PHE A 304 -1.57 -2.44 3.32
N THR A 305 -0.49 -2.95 3.90
CA THR A 305 0.80 -3.03 3.22
C THR A 305 1.38 -4.44 3.25
N GLY A 306 2.45 -4.66 2.51
CA GLY A 306 3.21 -5.90 2.58
C GLY A 306 3.90 -6.14 3.94
N ALA A 307 3.69 -5.32 4.95
CA ALA A 307 4.18 -5.51 6.32
C ALA A 307 3.05 -5.69 7.35
N THR A 308 1.80 -5.79 6.92
CA THR A 308 0.63 -5.96 7.80
C THR A 308 0.78 -7.15 8.73
N ALA A 309 1.18 -8.32 8.19
CA ALA A 309 1.41 -9.50 9.02
C ALA A 309 2.55 -9.31 10.04
N ALA A 310 3.61 -8.61 9.64
CA ALA A 310 4.71 -8.32 10.56
C ALA A 310 4.26 -7.41 11.71
N ARG A 311 3.46 -6.37 11.44
CA ARG A 311 2.89 -5.50 12.48
C ARG A 311 1.94 -6.26 13.40
N THR A 312 1.12 -7.17 12.85
CA THR A 312 0.26 -8.05 13.66
C THR A 312 1.09 -8.90 14.64
N LEU A 313 2.20 -9.50 14.16
CA LEU A 313 3.12 -10.26 15.02
C LEU A 313 3.83 -9.38 16.08
N MET A 314 3.96 -8.08 15.82
CA MET A 314 4.52 -7.11 16.76
C MET A 314 3.47 -6.51 17.71
N GLY A 315 2.21 -6.98 17.66
CA GLY A 315 1.13 -6.57 18.54
C GLY A 315 0.20 -5.48 17.98
N PHE A 316 0.42 -5.04 16.74
CA PHE A 316 -0.48 -4.10 16.07
C PHE A 316 -1.39 -4.84 15.08
N ASP A 317 -2.51 -5.34 15.57
CA ASP A 317 -3.49 -6.11 14.81
C ASP A 317 -4.44 -5.22 13.99
N GLU A 318 -3.90 -4.52 13.00
CA GLU A 318 -4.67 -3.60 12.16
C GLU A 318 -5.82 -4.27 11.39
N VAL A 319 -5.72 -5.59 11.07
CA VAL A 319 -6.80 -6.34 10.42
C VAL A 319 -7.93 -6.60 11.41
N GLY A 320 -7.63 -7.07 12.62
CA GLY A 320 -8.62 -7.27 13.67
C GLY A 320 -9.32 -5.96 14.05
N MET A 321 -8.56 -4.86 14.21
CA MET A 321 -9.12 -3.53 14.46
C MET A 321 -10.05 -3.06 13.33
N ALA A 322 -9.70 -3.31 12.05
CA ALA A 322 -10.55 -2.97 10.91
C ALA A 322 -11.84 -3.78 10.92
N LEU A 323 -11.79 -5.08 11.20
CA LEU A 323 -12.99 -5.94 11.33
C LEU A 323 -13.91 -5.46 12.45
N GLN A 324 -13.35 -5.08 13.59
CA GLN A 324 -14.11 -4.52 14.70
C GLN A 324 -14.77 -3.19 14.34
N ALA A 325 -14.02 -2.27 13.73
CA ALA A 325 -14.49 -0.92 13.45
C ALA A 325 -15.49 -0.85 12.28
N PHE A 326 -15.29 -1.64 11.22
CA PHE A 326 -16.05 -1.55 9.97
C PHE A 326 -17.11 -2.62 9.80
N ALA A 327 -16.94 -3.79 10.42
CA ALA A 327 -17.87 -4.92 10.32
C ALA A 327 -18.48 -5.31 11.67
N HIS A 328 -18.15 -4.63 12.76
CA HIS A 328 -18.58 -4.92 14.14
C HIS A 328 -18.31 -6.38 14.53
N ARG A 329 -17.17 -6.93 14.10
CA ARG A 329 -16.76 -8.31 14.35
C ARG A 329 -15.45 -8.36 15.12
N ASP A 330 -15.54 -8.91 16.32
CA ASP A 330 -14.38 -9.36 17.07
C ASP A 330 -14.03 -10.80 16.65
N ILE A 331 -12.80 -10.98 16.15
CA ILE A 331 -12.28 -12.30 15.77
C ILE A 331 -11.34 -12.88 16.84
N GLY A 332 -11.26 -12.25 17.98
CA GLY A 332 -10.40 -12.62 19.09
C GLY A 332 -8.95 -12.13 18.94
N PRO A 333 -8.16 -12.28 20.00
CA PRO A 333 -6.78 -11.80 20.03
C PRO A 333 -5.84 -12.62 19.15
N VAL A 334 -4.71 -12.02 18.81
CA VAL A 334 -3.57 -12.74 18.22
C VAL A 334 -3.01 -13.71 19.26
N ALA A 335 -2.90 -14.99 18.90
CA ALA A 335 -2.56 -16.05 19.85
C ALA A 335 -1.07 -16.02 20.32
N THR A 336 -0.19 -15.37 19.54
CA THR A 336 1.24 -15.29 19.85
C THR A 336 1.57 -14.01 20.62
N PRO A 337 2.49 -14.06 21.61
CA PRO A 337 3.00 -12.86 22.25
C PRO A 337 3.64 -11.91 21.22
N PRO A 338 3.58 -10.59 21.44
CA PRO A 338 4.17 -9.62 20.54
C PRO A 338 5.67 -9.83 20.35
N ALA A 339 6.10 -9.90 19.09
CA ALA A 339 7.51 -9.99 18.74
C ALA A 339 8.17 -8.59 18.81
N THR A 340 9.43 -8.54 19.20
CA THR A 340 10.23 -7.31 19.19
C THR A 340 10.72 -6.92 17.80
N ARG A 341 10.80 -7.90 16.88
CA ARG A 341 11.17 -7.73 15.47
C ARG A 341 10.68 -8.92 14.67
N VAL A 342 10.45 -8.73 13.38
CA VAL A 342 9.99 -9.78 12.47
C VAL A 342 10.94 -9.89 11.29
N VAL A 343 11.51 -11.06 11.09
CA VAL A 343 12.30 -11.41 9.90
C VAL A 343 11.37 -12.02 8.86
N ARG A 344 11.47 -11.57 7.61
CA ARG A 344 10.70 -12.09 6.49
C ARG A 344 11.53 -13.05 5.66
N GLN A 345 10.90 -14.13 5.24
CA GLN A 345 11.53 -15.19 4.43
C GLN A 345 10.72 -15.41 3.15
N LEU A 346 11.39 -15.80 2.09
CA LEU A 346 10.76 -16.30 0.88
C LEU A 346 10.32 -17.75 1.10
N VAL A 347 9.09 -18.04 0.70
CA VAL A 347 8.51 -19.39 0.74
C VAL A 347 8.16 -19.79 -0.69
N SER A 348 8.56 -21.02 -1.08
CA SER A 348 8.19 -21.59 -2.37
C SER A 348 6.78 -22.19 -2.29
N GLN A 349 5.92 -21.83 -3.23
CA GLN A 349 4.58 -22.42 -3.38
C GLN A 349 4.35 -22.79 -4.85
N ALA A 350 3.74 -23.92 -5.09
CA ALA A 350 3.27 -24.29 -6.42
C ALA A 350 1.83 -23.79 -6.63
N PRO A 351 1.45 -23.31 -7.83
CA PRO A 351 0.06 -23.08 -8.19
C PRO A 351 -0.76 -24.37 -8.04
N CYS A 352 -2.02 -24.24 -7.66
CA CYS A 352 -2.97 -25.36 -7.65
C CYS A 352 -3.53 -25.56 -9.06
N PRO A 353 -3.29 -26.70 -9.70
CA PRO A 353 -3.73 -26.93 -11.10
C PRO A 353 -5.24 -26.84 -11.23
N GLU A 354 -6.01 -27.35 -10.28
CA GLU A 354 -7.48 -27.35 -10.30
C GLU A 354 -8.03 -25.92 -10.20
N LEU A 355 -7.48 -25.10 -9.29
CA LEU A 355 -7.84 -23.69 -9.16
C LEU A 355 -7.48 -22.92 -10.43
N THR A 356 -6.26 -23.07 -10.93
CA THR A 356 -5.81 -22.40 -12.15
C THR A 356 -6.70 -22.76 -13.34
N SER A 357 -6.99 -24.04 -13.52
CA SER A 357 -7.88 -24.52 -14.59
C SER A 357 -9.31 -23.96 -14.46
N ALA A 358 -9.89 -23.97 -13.26
CA ALA A 358 -11.21 -23.41 -13.02
C ALA A 358 -11.27 -21.92 -13.36
N LEU A 359 -10.28 -21.14 -12.91
CA LEU A 359 -10.20 -19.70 -13.22
C LEU A 359 -10.05 -19.43 -14.72
N GLN A 360 -9.22 -20.20 -15.41
CA GLN A 360 -9.01 -20.01 -16.86
C GLN A 360 -10.24 -20.34 -17.70
N HIS A 361 -11.00 -21.39 -17.34
CA HIS A 361 -12.12 -21.87 -18.15
C HIS A 361 -13.48 -21.34 -17.72
N GLN A 362 -13.67 -21.09 -16.43
CA GLN A 362 -14.95 -20.70 -15.83
C GLN A 362 -14.95 -19.27 -15.27
N GLY A 363 -13.76 -18.66 -15.09
CA GLY A 363 -13.60 -17.35 -14.48
C GLY A 363 -13.82 -17.35 -12.95
N VAL A 364 -14.22 -18.45 -12.36
CA VAL A 364 -14.53 -18.58 -10.93
C VAL A 364 -14.02 -19.91 -10.40
N TRP A 365 -13.57 -19.89 -9.16
CA TRP A 365 -13.22 -21.08 -8.38
C TRP A 365 -13.86 -20.99 -6.99
N CYS A 366 -14.42 -22.10 -6.56
CA CYS A 366 -14.95 -22.29 -5.20
C CYS A 366 -14.16 -23.43 -4.55
N GLY A 367 -13.50 -23.14 -3.44
CA GLY A 367 -12.82 -24.15 -2.62
C GLY A 367 -13.78 -25.20 -2.12
N ALA A 368 -13.25 -26.38 -1.80
CA ALA A 368 -14.07 -27.38 -1.09
C ALA A 368 -14.44 -26.82 0.30
N PRO A 369 -15.68 -27.04 0.77
CA PRO A 369 -16.16 -26.53 2.04
C PRO A 369 -15.40 -27.10 3.24
#